data_3587a14867f1c48d4a801a12169f4502
#
_entry.id   3587a14867f1c48d4a801a12169f4502
#
_cell.length_a   1.000
_cell.length_b   1.000
_cell.length_c   1.000
_cell.angle_alpha   90.00
_cell.angle_beta   90.00
_cell.angle_gamma   90.00
#
_symmetry.space_group_name_H-M   'P 1'
#
loop_
_entity.id
_entity.type
_entity.pdbx_description
1 polymer ?
#
loop_
_entity_poly.entity_id
_entity_poly.type
_entity_poly.pdbx_seq_one_letter_code
_entity_poly.pdbx_strand_id
1 'polypeptide(L)'
;MKLRKIAAAALLAAGALTAAPASAFVLGPTSPGKWGPPAFGTGATISYSFMATGTSCGQEFAGCTITALADFMPAGYLGAVTSALAAWSSVANLTFNLVADDGLPFNVGTSGELRFGGHPFDGPFNTLAHGFFPPVNGATAAGDMHYDTDDQWKVGFGGNPNAFDIFQVTAHEIGHALGLGHTAVANSLMNPFYTEAFSGPQADDIAGMQFIYGPPQTQGVPEPATAALLGLACAALGAFGRRRRAAALPVA
;
A
#
# COMPACT_ATOMS: atom_id res chain seq x y z
N MET A 1 28.93 30.17 -60.50
CA MET A 1 28.75 28.90 -59.84
C MET A 1 28.82 29.14 -58.30
N LYS A 2 27.72 29.24 -57.57
CA LYS A 2 27.70 29.57 -56.15
C LYS A 2 27.30 28.32 -55.41
N LEU A 3 28.21 27.70 -54.64
CA LEU A 3 27.93 26.58 -53.71
C LEU A 3 27.15 27.12 -52.50
N ARG A 4 25.96 26.59 -52.26
CA ARG A 4 25.22 26.78 -51.01
C ARG A 4 25.66 25.71 -50.01
N LYS A 5 26.25 26.14 -48.90
CA LYS A 5 26.56 25.29 -47.76
C LYS A 5 25.26 25.02 -46.98
N ILE A 6 24.90 23.75 -46.85
CA ILE A 6 23.78 23.31 -45.97
C ILE A 6 24.42 23.05 -44.62
N ALA A 7 24.05 23.83 -43.60
CA ALA A 7 24.44 23.60 -42.24
C ALA A 7 23.39 22.64 -41.62
N ALA A 8 23.85 21.43 -41.27
CA ALA A 8 23.05 20.50 -40.48
C ALA A 8 23.17 20.86 -39.00
N ALA A 9 22.08 21.35 -38.42
CA ALA A 9 21.98 21.53 -36.97
C ALA A 9 21.61 20.18 -36.31
N ALA A 10 22.58 19.59 -35.61
CA ALA A 10 22.31 18.42 -34.74
C ALA A 10 21.73 18.93 -33.42
N LEU A 11 20.45 18.63 -33.16
CA LEU A 11 19.81 18.80 -31.86
C LEU A 11 20.29 17.67 -30.93
N LEU A 12 21.18 17.97 -29.99
CA LEU A 12 21.45 17.11 -28.83
C LEU A 12 20.28 17.24 -27.88
N ALA A 13 19.41 16.23 -27.83
CA ALA A 13 18.46 16.04 -26.76
C ALA A 13 19.22 15.50 -25.52
N ALA A 14 19.59 16.40 -24.60
CA ALA A 14 20.08 16.00 -23.28
C ALA A 14 18.91 15.42 -22.49
N GLY A 15 18.78 14.10 -22.50
CA GLY A 15 17.88 13.38 -21.57
C GLY A 15 18.41 13.54 -20.16
N ALA A 16 17.73 14.32 -19.31
CA ALA A 16 17.98 14.32 -17.88
C ALA A 16 17.59 12.94 -17.35
N LEU A 17 18.56 12.07 -17.07
CA LEU A 17 18.37 10.89 -16.26
C LEU A 17 18.07 11.40 -14.83
N THR A 18 16.81 11.47 -14.47
CA THR A 18 16.42 11.58 -13.07
C THR A 18 16.76 10.24 -12.42
N ALA A 19 17.83 10.21 -11.61
CA ALA A 19 18.08 9.08 -10.73
C ALA A 19 16.87 8.96 -9.81
N ALA A 20 16.09 7.90 -9.95
CA ALA A 20 15.09 7.55 -8.94
C ALA A 20 15.83 7.35 -7.61
N PRO A 21 15.33 7.87 -6.48
CA PRO A 21 15.90 7.57 -5.19
C PRO A 21 15.97 6.05 -5.02
N ALA A 22 17.12 5.53 -4.58
CA ALA A 22 17.23 4.12 -4.25
C ALA A 22 16.25 3.85 -3.10
N SER A 23 15.20 3.05 -3.36
CA SER A 23 14.28 2.61 -2.32
C SER A 23 15.05 1.74 -1.33
N ALA A 24 14.93 2.05 -0.05
CA ALA A 24 15.60 1.33 1.04
C ALA A 24 14.61 0.53 1.89
N PHE A 25 13.40 0.25 1.35
CA PHE A 25 12.42 -0.58 2.04
C PHE A 25 13.01 -1.96 2.38
N VAL A 26 12.52 -2.54 3.45
CA VAL A 26 12.92 -3.85 3.93
C VAL A 26 11.72 -4.79 3.81
N LEU A 27 11.95 -6.01 3.34
CA LEU A 27 10.92 -7.05 3.34
C LEU A 27 10.88 -7.74 4.71
N GLY A 28 9.70 -8.21 5.10
CA GLY A 28 9.53 -9.05 6.26
C GLY A 28 10.28 -10.39 6.12
N PRO A 29 10.51 -11.10 7.24
CA PRO A 29 11.36 -12.29 7.26
C PRO A 29 10.70 -13.56 6.71
N THR A 30 9.42 -13.51 6.35
CA THR A 30 8.66 -14.68 5.92
C THR A 30 8.75 -14.92 4.40
N SER A 31 8.49 -16.15 3.96
CA SER A 31 8.46 -16.53 2.54
C SER A 31 7.16 -17.28 2.24
N PRO A 32 6.38 -16.89 1.21
CA PRO A 32 6.69 -15.89 0.19
C PRO A 32 6.60 -14.44 0.65
N GLY A 33 6.20 -14.15 1.90
CA GLY A 33 6.17 -12.80 2.47
C GLY A 33 5.07 -11.90 1.90
N LYS A 34 3.95 -12.51 1.39
CA LYS A 34 2.82 -11.79 0.82
C LYS A 34 1.56 -12.65 0.77
N TRP A 35 0.42 -11.99 0.65
CA TRP A 35 -0.88 -12.62 0.40
C TRP A 35 -1.11 -12.86 -1.11
N GLY A 36 -2.06 -13.74 -1.41
CA GLY A 36 -2.44 -14.06 -2.79
C GLY A 36 -1.36 -14.82 -3.57
N PRO A 37 -1.29 -14.66 -4.91
CA PRO A 37 -0.29 -15.36 -5.71
C PRO A 37 1.14 -15.06 -5.25
N PRO A 38 2.06 -16.06 -5.17
CA PRO A 38 3.36 -15.90 -4.53
C PRO A 38 4.35 -15.02 -5.30
N ALA A 39 4.09 -14.71 -6.58
CA ALA A 39 4.96 -13.87 -7.39
C ALA A 39 4.87 -12.40 -6.95
N PHE A 40 5.98 -11.76 -6.67
CA PHE A 40 6.05 -10.33 -6.42
C PHE A 40 5.50 -9.53 -7.61
N GLY A 41 4.94 -8.34 -7.34
CA GLY A 41 4.28 -7.50 -8.33
C GLY A 41 2.85 -7.95 -8.69
N THR A 42 2.31 -9.01 -8.05
CA THR A 42 0.95 -9.48 -8.26
C THR A 42 0.03 -9.05 -7.11
N GLY A 43 -1.15 -8.54 -7.43
CA GLY A 43 -2.11 -8.06 -6.45
C GLY A 43 -2.71 -9.15 -5.56
N ALA A 44 -3.39 -8.72 -4.50
CA ALA A 44 -4.12 -9.60 -3.59
C ALA A 44 -5.47 -9.00 -3.19
N THR A 45 -6.44 -9.89 -2.97
CA THR A 45 -7.67 -9.59 -2.25
C THR A 45 -7.56 -10.25 -0.89
N ILE A 46 -7.71 -9.46 0.18
CA ILE A 46 -7.42 -9.84 1.56
C ILE A 46 -8.67 -9.60 2.39
N SER A 47 -9.07 -10.61 3.14
CA SER A 47 -10.17 -10.48 4.10
C SER A 47 -9.66 -9.90 5.42
N TYR A 48 -10.53 -9.15 6.13
CA TYR A 48 -10.22 -8.67 7.47
C TYR A 48 -11.42 -8.78 8.40
N SER A 49 -11.16 -8.94 9.70
CA SER A 49 -12.19 -9.06 10.74
C SER A 49 -11.74 -8.39 12.03
N PHE A 50 -12.68 -8.23 12.97
CA PHE A 50 -12.43 -7.69 14.30
C PHE A 50 -12.73 -8.77 15.35
N MET A 51 -11.73 -9.09 16.16
CA MET A 51 -11.87 -10.08 17.22
C MET A 51 -12.75 -9.55 18.36
N ALA A 52 -13.57 -10.43 18.92
CA ALA A 52 -14.39 -10.12 20.09
C ALA A 52 -13.58 -10.20 21.38
N THR A 53 -13.99 -9.42 22.38
CA THR A 53 -13.48 -9.54 23.75
C THR A 53 -13.69 -10.94 24.28
N GLY A 54 -12.64 -11.49 24.90
CA GLY A 54 -12.61 -12.86 25.41
C GLY A 54 -12.09 -13.90 24.42
N THR A 55 -11.83 -13.55 23.15
CA THR A 55 -11.12 -14.44 22.23
C THR A 55 -9.75 -14.79 22.81
N SER A 56 -9.42 -16.08 22.86
CA SER A 56 -8.15 -16.51 23.44
C SER A 56 -6.96 -16.19 22.55
N CYS A 57 -5.95 -15.53 23.07
CA CYS A 57 -4.60 -15.40 22.50
C CYS A 57 -3.56 -16.19 23.31
N GLY A 58 -3.97 -17.25 23.99
CA GLY A 58 -3.12 -18.05 24.88
C GLY A 58 -1.96 -18.76 24.20
N GLN A 59 -1.89 -18.77 22.88
CA GLN A 59 -0.72 -19.25 22.12
C GLN A 59 0.38 -18.19 22.03
N GLU A 60 0.07 -16.91 22.21
CA GLU A 60 1.05 -15.85 22.27
C GLU A 60 1.74 -15.84 23.63
N PHE A 61 0.94 -15.82 24.70
CA PHE A 61 1.42 -16.07 26.08
C PHE A 61 0.30 -16.65 26.95
N ALA A 62 0.68 -17.36 28.01
CA ALA A 62 -0.28 -18.04 28.88
C ALA A 62 -1.26 -17.05 29.54
N GLY A 63 -2.54 -17.29 29.40
CA GLY A 63 -3.61 -16.47 29.98
C GLY A 63 -4.01 -15.25 29.14
N CYS A 64 -3.43 -15.07 27.95
CA CYS A 64 -3.80 -14.00 27.04
C CYS A 64 -5.25 -14.12 26.58
N THR A 65 -5.97 -12.99 26.65
CA THR A 65 -7.31 -12.81 26.07
C THR A 65 -7.39 -11.47 25.36
N ILE A 66 -7.99 -11.49 24.18
CA ILE A 66 -8.25 -10.29 23.39
C ILE A 66 -9.29 -9.39 24.07
N THR A 67 -9.05 -8.10 24.01
CA THR A 67 -10.03 -7.04 24.21
C THR A 67 -10.40 -6.49 22.83
N ALA A 68 -11.69 -6.43 22.50
CA ALA A 68 -12.14 -5.85 21.23
C ALA A 68 -11.76 -4.36 21.14
N LEU A 69 -11.41 -3.89 19.94
CA LEU A 69 -11.04 -2.48 19.75
C LEU A 69 -12.12 -1.51 20.25
N ALA A 70 -13.39 -1.90 20.12
CA ALA A 70 -14.54 -1.11 20.59
C ALA A 70 -14.55 -0.86 22.10
N ASP A 71 -13.87 -1.70 22.89
CA ASP A 71 -13.93 -1.68 24.36
C ASP A 71 -12.87 -0.74 24.96
N PHE A 72 -11.83 -0.38 24.21
CA PHE A 72 -10.76 0.48 24.74
C PHE A 72 -10.36 1.66 23.81
N MET A 73 -10.67 1.60 22.53
CA MET A 73 -10.38 2.71 21.61
C MET A 73 -11.49 3.78 21.61
N PRO A 74 -11.17 5.06 21.37
CA PRO A 74 -12.14 6.14 21.33
C PRO A 74 -13.09 6.03 20.12
N ALA A 75 -14.24 6.71 20.20
CA ALA A 75 -15.16 6.83 19.07
C ALA A 75 -14.44 7.29 17.80
N GLY A 76 -14.77 6.69 16.65
CA GLY A 76 -14.11 6.95 15.38
C GLY A 76 -12.96 5.99 15.03
N TYR A 77 -12.55 5.10 15.94
CA TYR A 77 -11.49 4.12 15.70
C TYR A 77 -11.72 3.29 14.43
N LEU A 78 -12.96 2.86 14.18
CA LEU A 78 -13.29 2.05 13.01
C LEU A 78 -12.99 2.80 11.70
N GLY A 79 -13.32 4.11 11.66
CA GLY A 79 -12.97 4.99 10.53
C GLY A 79 -11.47 5.13 10.35
N ALA A 80 -10.70 5.21 11.43
CA ALA A 80 -9.24 5.27 11.38
C ALA A 80 -8.63 3.96 10.83
N VAL A 81 -9.08 2.80 11.33
CA VAL A 81 -8.63 1.48 10.84
C VAL A 81 -8.97 1.29 9.36
N THR A 82 -10.20 1.57 8.95
CA THR A 82 -10.60 1.44 7.54
C THR A 82 -9.87 2.42 6.62
N SER A 83 -9.53 3.62 7.11
CA SER A 83 -8.71 4.58 6.38
C SER A 83 -7.27 4.10 6.21
N ALA A 84 -6.70 3.37 7.18
CA ALA A 84 -5.38 2.76 7.06
C ALA A 84 -5.35 1.67 5.98
N LEU A 85 -6.36 0.80 5.92
CA LEU A 85 -6.54 -0.16 4.83
C LEU A 85 -6.66 0.55 3.47
N ALA A 86 -7.48 1.61 3.41
CA ALA A 86 -7.65 2.41 2.19
C ALA A 86 -6.37 3.11 1.75
N ALA A 87 -5.52 3.57 2.67
CA ALA A 87 -4.24 4.17 2.35
C ALA A 87 -3.33 3.19 1.58
N TRP A 88 -3.25 1.94 2.00
CA TRP A 88 -2.47 0.92 1.30
C TRP A 88 -3.08 0.52 -0.04
N SER A 89 -4.41 0.34 -0.12
CA SER A 89 -5.07 0.01 -1.40
C SER A 89 -5.01 1.16 -2.42
N SER A 90 -4.84 2.40 -1.96
CA SER A 90 -4.67 3.54 -2.86
C SER A 90 -3.32 3.58 -3.58
N VAL A 91 -2.29 2.91 -3.03
CA VAL A 91 -0.91 2.95 -3.52
C VAL A 91 -0.41 1.63 -4.08
N ALA A 92 -1.11 0.53 -3.85
CA ALA A 92 -0.76 -0.80 -4.36
C ALA A 92 -1.98 -1.58 -4.81
N ASN A 93 -1.77 -2.67 -5.57
CA ASN A 93 -2.85 -3.52 -6.08
C ASN A 93 -3.42 -4.43 -4.99
N LEU A 94 -4.12 -3.83 -4.05
CA LEU A 94 -4.71 -4.47 -2.87
C LEU A 94 -6.21 -4.17 -2.79
N THR A 95 -6.99 -5.18 -2.41
CA THR A 95 -8.41 -5.05 -2.10
C THR A 95 -8.66 -5.67 -0.73
N PHE A 96 -9.38 -4.96 0.15
CA PHE A 96 -9.71 -5.44 1.48
C PHE A 96 -11.21 -5.66 1.63
N ASN A 97 -11.60 -6.84 2.13
CA ASN A 97 -12.98 -7.23 2.33
C ASN A 97 -13.25 -7.53 3.81
N LEU A 98 -14.19 -6.80 4.42
CA LEU A 98 -14.65 -7.08 5.76
C LEU A 98 -15.45 -8.40 5.78
N VAL A 99 -15.11 -9.27 6.72
CA VAL A 99 -15.83 -10.50 6.99
C VAL A 99 -16.18 -10.60 8.49
N ALA A 100 -17.14 -11.45 8.85
CA ALA A 100 -17.40 -11.74 10.25
C ALA A 100 -16.23 -12.55 10.84
N ASP A 101 -15.82 -12.22 12.07
CA ASP A 101 -14.83 -13.01 12.80
C ASP A 101 -15.46 -14.34 13.24
N ASP A 102 -14.71 -15.43 13.20
CA ASP A 102 -15.18 -16.76 13.58
C ASP A 102 -15.17 -17.02 15.10
N GLY A 103 -14.58 -16.09 15.87
CA GLY A 103 -14.43 -16.18 17.31
C GLY A 103 -13.46 -17.26 17.80
N LEU A 104 -12.73 -17.90 16.88
CA LEU A 104 -11.72 -18.90 17.24
C LEU A 104 -10.47 -18.23 17.83
N PRO A 105 -9.70 -18.96 18.67
CA PRO A 105 -8.49 -18.43 19.27
C PRO A 105 -7.49 -17.90 18.23
N PHE A 106 -6.64 -16.97 18.66
CA PHE A 106 -5.44 -16.55 17.93
C PHE A 106 -4.64 -17.78 17.45
N ASN A 107 -4.13 -17.70 16.23
CA ASN A 107 -3.43 -18.78 15.54
C ASN A 107 -4.24 -20.07 15.31
N VAL A 108 -5.58 -19.98 15.40
CA VAL A 108 -6.54 -21.06 15.06
C VAL A 108 -7.64 -20.56 14.15
N GLY A 109 -8.07 -19.30 14.31
CA GLY A 109 -9.10 -18.66 13.51
C GLY A 109 -8.70 -18.55 12.03
N THR A 110 -9.70 -18.63 11.15
CA THR A 110 -9.50 -18.61 9.69
C THR A 110 -10.44 -17.63 8.98
N SER A 111 -11.22 -16.85 9.70
CA SER A 111 -12.27 -15.99 9.14
C SER A 111 -11.72 -14.77 8.42
N GLY A 112 -10.72 -14.08 9.00
CA GLY A 112 -10.03 -12.95 8.42
C GLY A 112 -8.56 -13.29 8.20
N GLU A 113 -7.99 -12.84 7.09
CA GLU A 113 -6.55 -12.90 6.89
C GLU A 113 -5.84 -11.85 7.73
N LEU A 114 -6.50 -10.70 7.98
CA LEU A 114 -6.08 -9.69 8.94
C LEU A 114 -7.12 -9.66 10.07
N ARG A 115 -6.74 -9.92 11.31
CA ARG A 115 -7.63 -9.90 12.46
C ARG A 115 -7.16 -8.85 13.46
N PHE A 116 -8.06 -7.97 13.88
CA PHE A 116 -7.76 -6.83 14.75
C PHE A 116 -8.28 -7.06 16.17
N GLY A 117 -7.43 -6.89 17.17
CA GLY A 117 -7.78 -6.96 18.58
C GLY A 117 -6.73 -6.27 19.44
N GLY A 118 -6.87 -6.35 20.77
CA GLY A 118 -5.85 -5.80 21.68
C GLY A 118 -5.72 -6.64 22.93
N HIS A 119 -4.61 -6.50 23.61
CA HIS A 119 -4.35 -7.04 24.95
C HIS A 119 -3.24 -6.21 25.62
N PRO A 120 -2.99 -6.32 26.93
CA PRO A 120 -1.87 -5.65 27.57
C PRO A 120 -0.53 -6.25 27.08
N PHE A 121 0.48 -5.39 26.83
CA PHE A 121 1.82 -5.80 26.43
C PHE A 121 2.84 -5.57 27.54
N ASP A 122 3.47 -4.42 27.51
CA ASP A 122 4.63 -4.07 28.33
C ASP A 122 4.45 -2.71 29.05
N GLY A 123 3.20 -2.25 29.14
CA GLY A 123 2.78 -1.00 29.76
C GLY A 123 2.90 0.20 28.81
N PRO A 124 2.46 1.40 29.27
CA PRO A 124 2.33 2.56 28.41
C PRO A 124 3.64 2.99 27.75
N PHE A 125 3.56 3.44 26.49
CA PHE A 125 4.60 4.10 25.68
C PHE A 125 5.74 3.23 25.13
N ASN A 126 5.77 1.93 25.35
CA ASN A 126 6.79 1.03 24.81
C ASN A 126 6.35 0.46 23.46
N THR A 127 5.90 -0.78 23.42
CA THR A 127 5.36 -1.41 22.20
C THR A 127 3.90 -1.04 22.05
N LEU A 128 3.55 -0.24 21.06
CA LEU A 128 2.17 0.25 20.85
C LEU A 128 1.25 -0.82 20.27
N ALA A 129 1.79 -1.59 19.33
CA ALA A 129 1.09 -2.64 18.62
C ALA A 129 2.10 -3.61 18.00
N HIS A 130 1.61 -4.74 17.51
CA HIS A 130 2.37 -5.61 16.61
C HIS A 130 1.48 -6.24 15.57
N GLY A 131 2.05 -6.50 14.38
CA GLY A 131 1.41 -7.21 13.28
C GLY A 131 2.23 -8.43 12.86
N PHE A 132 1.56 -9.56 12.66
CA PHE A 132 2.19 -10.79 12.22
C PHE A 132 2.36 -10.78 10.70
N PHE A 133 3.57 -11.08 10.22
CA PHE A 133 3.91 -11.12 8.80
C PHE A 133 3.06 -12.12 8.01
N PRO A 134 2.93 -11.92 6.69
CA PRO A 134 2.15 -12.78 5.80
C PRO A 134 2.51 -14.26 5.92
N PRO A 135 1.62 -15.16 5.49
CA PRO A 135 1.65 -16.57 5.84
C PRO A 135 2.93 -17.28 5.44
N VAL A 136 3.37 -18.15 6.33
CA VAL A 136 4.37 -19.19 6.08
C VAL A 136 3.68 -20.54 6.27
N ASN A 137 3.40 -21.27 5.20
CA ASN A 137 2.95 -22.67 5.26
C ASN A 137 1.77 -22.94 6.23
N GLY A 138 0.71 -22.17 6.16
CA GLY A 138 -0.52 -22.40 6.92
C GLY A 138 -0.55 -21.85 8.35
N ALA A 139 0.36 -20.96 8.73
CA ALA A 139 0.24 -20.24 10.00
C ALA A 139 -0.98 -19.31 9.98
N THR A 140 -1.89 -19.48 10.93
CA THR A 140 -3.14 -18.67 11.03
C THR A 140 -2.96 -17.39 11.83
N ALA A 141 -1.83 -17.21 12.52
CA ALA A 141 -1.45 -15.95 13.17
C ALA A 141 -1.04 -14.86 12.17
N ALA A 142 -0.66 -15.27 10.95
CA ALA A 142 -0.25 -14.32 9.93
C ALA A 142 -1.35 -13.28 9.68
N GLY A 143 -0.98 -12.00 9.70
CA GLY A 143 -1.90 -10.90 9.50
C GLY A 143 -2.68 -10.44 10.74
N ASP A 144 -2.65 -11.19 11.87
CA ASP A 144 -3.26 -10.73 13.10
C ASP A 144 -2.52 -9.51 13.64
N MET A 145 -3.27 -8.53 14.12
CA MET A 145 -2.75 -7.28 14.67
C MET A 145 -3.30 -7.05 16.06
N HIS A 146 -2.39 -6.92 17.03
CA HIS A 146 -2.74 -6.66 18.41
C HIS A 146 -2.23 -5.27 18.83
N TYR A 147 -3.07 -4.54 19.56
CA TYR A 147 -2.78 -3.21 20.09
C TYR A 147 -2.63 -3.28 21.60
N ASP A 148 -1.69 -2.53 22.15
CA ASP A 148 -1.56 -2.44 23.60
C ASP A 148 -2.76 -1.71 24.21
N THR A 149 -3.46 -2.39 25.11
CA THR A 149 -4.60 -1.83 25.84
C THR A 149 -4.20 -0.93 27.00
N ASP A 150 -2.91 -0.91 27.39
CA ASP A 150 -2.37 -0.02 28.42
C ASP A 150 -2.02 1.37 27.84
N ASP A 151 -1.98 1.51 26.52
CA ASP A 151 -1.76 2.78 25.84
C ASP A 151 -3.03 3.62 25.68
N GLN A 152 -2.83 4.93 25.53
CA GLN A 152 -3.91 5.86 25.20
C GLN A 152 -4.00 6.07 23.70
N TRP A 153 -5.18 5.91 23.17
CA TRP A 153 -5.45 6.01 21.73
C TRP A 153 -6.23 7.28 21.39
N LYS A 154 -6.00 7.84 20.20
CA LYS A 154 -6.72 9.00 19.65
C LYS A 154 -6.99 8.85 18.16
N VAL A 155 -7.92 9.65 17.65
CA VAL A 155 -8.18 9.79 16.22
C VAL A 155 -7.66 11.16 15.77
N GLY A 156 -6.69 11.16 14.87
CA GLY A 156 -6.05 12.35 14.34
C GLY A 156 -4.84 12.83 15.15
N PHE A 157 -3.99 13.60 14.48
CA PHE A 157 -2.75 14.13 15.05
C PHE A 157 -2.99 15.31 16.00
N GLY A 158 -2.02 15.57 16.86
CA GLY A 158 -2.09 16.63 17.85
C GLY A 158 -2.93 16.28 19.09
N GLY A 159 -3.34 17.29 19.85
CA GLY A 159 -4.13 17.10 21.07
C GLY A 159 -3.30 16.50 22.23
N ASN A 160 -3.71 15.35 22.78
CA ASN A 160 -3.02 14.69 23.88
C ASN A 160 -1.66 14.10 23.42
N PRO A 161 -0.52 14.61 23.93
CA PRO A 161 0.80 14.11 23.53
C PRO A 161 1.11 12.70 24.05
N ASN A 162 0.31 12.20 24.99
CA ASN A 162 0.45 10.85 25.56
C ASN A 162 -0.46 9.83 24.91
N ALA A 163 -1.17 10.20 23.84
CA ALA A 163 -2.02 9.30 23.09
C ALA A 163 -1.51 9.13 21.67
N PHE A 164 -1.66 7.92 21.14
CA PHE A 164 -1.19 7.53 19.81
C PHE A 164 -2.32 7.54 18.79
N ASP A 165 -2.03 8.02 17.59
CA ASP A 165 -3.03 8.05 16.53
C ASP A 165 -3.29 6.67 15.96
N ILE A 166 -4.55 6.25 16.01
CA ILE A 166 -4.98 4.92 15.58
C ILE A 166 -4.68 4.68 14.11
N PHE A 167 -4.92 5.68 13.23
CA PHE A 167 -4.64 5.53 11.80
C PHE A 167 -3.14 5.29 11.55
N GLN A 168 -2.26 6.08 12.17
CA GLN A 168 -0.82 6.00 11.94
C GLN A 168 -0.23 4.67 12.41
N VAL A 169 -0.59 4.21 13.61
CA VAL A 169 -0.14 2.91 14.14
C VAL A 169 -0.74 1.77 13.31
N THR A 170 -2.05 1.80 13.04
CA THR A 170 -2.68 0.77 12.21
C THR A 170 -2.06 0.66 10.82
N ALA A 171 -1.76 1.80 10.17
CA ALA A 171 -1.12 1.77 8.86
C ALA A 171 0.28 1.14 8.91
N HIS A 172 1.04 1.37 10.00
CA HIS A 172 2.33 0.73 10.24
C HIS A 172 2.17 -0.80 10.38
N GLU A 173 1.27 -1.26 11.26
CA GLU A 173 1.06 -2.68 11.50
C GLU A 173 0.52 -3.42 10.27
N ILE A 174 -0.39 -2.78 9.50
CA ILE A 174 -0.82 -3.32 8.21
C ILE A 174 0.39 -3.46 7.27
N GLY A 175 1.35 -2.55 7.28
CA GLY A 175 2.59 -2.68 6.51
C GLY A 175 3.34 -3.98 6.82
N HIS A 176 3.45 -4.36 8.10
CA HIS A 176 4.00 -5.65 8.54
C HIS A 176 3.13 -6.81 8.08
N ALA A 177 1.84 -6.74 8.32
CA ALA A 177 0.89 -7.77 7.91
C ALA A 177 0.79 -7.95 6.38
N LEU A 178 1.29 -7.00 5.60
CA LEU A 178 1.41 -7.07 4.15
C LEU A 178 2.81 -7.45 3.66
N GLY A 179 3.80 -7.57 4.53
CA GLY A 179 5.14 -8.09 4.19
C GLY A 179 6.28 -7.08 4.23
N LEU A 180 6.08 -5.84 4.72
CA LEU A 180 7.16 -4.90 4.93
C LEU A 180 7.79 -5.07 6.31
N GLY A 181 9.11 -5.05 6.39
CA GLY A 181 9.88 -4.96 7.63
C GLY A 181 10.21 -3.53 8.01
N HIS A 182 10.77 -3.32 9.19
CA HIS A 182 11.27 -2.01 9.61
C HIS A 182 12.40 -1.52 8.71
N THR A 183 12.40 -0.20 8.41
CA THR A 183 13.46 0.48 7.66
C THR A 183 14.11 1.56 8.52
N ALA A 184 15.38 1.88 8.21
CA ALA A 184 16.09 3.01 8.83
C ALA A 184 15.77 4.37 8.17
N VAL A 185 14.92 4.41 7.14
CA VAL A 185 14.52 5.67 6.47
C VAL A 185 13.67 6.51 7.41
N ALA A 186 14.15 7.68 7.80
CA ALA A 186 13.55 8.53 8.83
C ALA A 186 12.11 9.00 8.47
N ASN A 187 11.84 9.20 7.16
CA ASN A 187 10.51 9.62 6.67
C ASN A 187 9.78 8.45 6.02
N SER A 188 9.84 7.26 6.58
CA SER A 188 9.09 6.07 6.19
C SER A 188 8.10 5.75 7.30
N LEU A 189 6.89 5.33 6.93
CA LEU A 189 5.90 4.81 7.88
C LEU A 189 6.44 3.57 8.58
N MET A 190 7.23 2.74 7.88
CA MET A 190 7.85 1.53 8.42
C MET A 190 9.13 1.80 9.24
N ASN A 191 9.45 3.08 9.58
CA ASN A 191 10.42 3.36 10.62
C ASN A 191 9.84 2.92 11.98
N PRO A 192 10.63 2.24 12.87
CA PRO A 192 10.10 1.68 14.11
C PRO A 192 9.66 2.72 15.16
N PHE A 193 9.89 4.00 14.92
CA PHE A 193 9.53 5.05 15.87
C PHE A 193 8.28 5.79 15.42
N TYR A 194 7.29 5.86 16.31
CA TYR A 194 6.06 6.64 16.08
C TYR A 194 6.37 8.12 15.82
N THR A 195 5.65 8.70 14.86
CA THR A 195 5.75 10.12 14.52
C THR A 195 4.42 10.65 13.98
N GLU A 196 4.17 11.93 14.24
CA GLU A 196 3.10 12.73 13.63
C GLU A 196 3.63 13.76 12.62
N ALA A 197 4.90 13.64 12.19
CA ALA A 197 5.50 14.53 11.20
C ALA A 197 4.92 14.37 9.79
N PHE A 198 4.33 13.21 9.51
CA PHE A 198 3.63 12.87 8.27
C PHE A 198 2.52 11.85 8.55
N SER A 199 1.63 11.64 7.61
CA SER A 199 0.51 10.70 7.74
C SER A 199 0.56 9.61 6.68
N GLY A 200 0.44 8.35 7.11
CA GLY A 200 0.35 7.17 6.25
C GLY A 200 1.62 6.84 5.45
N PRO A 201 1.50 5.95 4.43
CA PRO A 201 2.64 5.47 3.65
C PRO A 201 3.38 6.58 2.91
N GLN A 202 4.71 6.58 2.99
CA GLN A 202 5.60 7.51 2.30
C GLN A 202 6.27 6.83 1.09
N ALA A 203 7.12 7.54 0.36
CA ALA A 203 7.68 7.07 -0.90
C ALA A 203 8.40 5.71 -0.80
N ASP A 204 9.13 5.47 0.29
CA ASP A 204 9.84 4.21 0.54
C ASP A 204 8.88 3.06 0.79
N ASP A 205 7.87 3.29 1.61
CA ASP A 205 6.82 2.32 1.94
C ASP A 205 6.01 1.95 0.68
N ILE A 206 5.65 2.97 -0.12
CA ILE A 206 4.92 2.79 -1.39
C ILE A 206 5.75 1.96 -2.38
N ALA A 207 7.04 2.25 -2.50
CA ALA A 207 7.93 1.49 -3.38
C ALA A 207 8.01 0.01 -2.95
N GLY A 208 8.12 -0.26 -1.64
CA GLY A 208 8.12 -1.60 -1.09
C GLY A 208 6.80 -2.34 -1.33
N MET A 209 5.67 -1.67 -1.08
CA MET A 209 4.36 -2.27 -1.28
C MET A 209 4.06 -2.54 -2.76
N GLN A 210 4.46 -1.65 -3.66
CA GLN A 210 4.35 -1.88 -5.11
C GLN A 210 5.29 -2.98 -5.60
N PHE A 211 6.46 -3.14 -4.99
CA PHE A 211 7.33 -4.28 -5.28
C PHE A 211 6.64 -5.60 -4.91
N ILE A 212 5.94 -5.66 -3.77
CA ILE A 212 5.25 -6.87 -3.32
C ILE A 212 3.98 -7.16 -4.13
N TYR A 213 3.11 -6.15 -4.33
CA TYR A 213 1.75 -6.33 -4.88
C TYR A 213 1.51 -5.67 -6.24
N GLY A 214 2.46 -4.94 -6.78
CA GLY A 214 2.28 -4.13 -7.98
C GLY A 214 1.59 -2.79 -7.71
N PRO A 215 1.60 -1.87 -8.68
CA PRO A 215 0.91 -0.58 -8.56
C PRO A 215 -0.61 -0.77 -8.48
N PRO A 216 -1.36 0.21 -7.93
CA PRO A 216 -2.82 0.12 -7.86
C PRO A 216 -3.40 -0.10 -9.27
N GLN A 217 -4.43 -0.94 -9.36
CA GLN A 217 -5.15 -1.09 -10.62
C GLN A 217 -5.87 0.22 -10.91
N THR A 218 -5.36 0.96 -11.88
CA THR A 218 -6.19 2.01 -12.47
C THR A 218 -7.40 1.29 -13.08
N GLN A 219 -8.58 1.48 -12.48
CA GLN A 219 -9.82 1.16 -13.18
C GLN A 219 -9.71 1.87 -14.52
N GLY A 220 -9.65 1.07 -15.61
CA GLY A 220 -9.36 1.56 -16.94
C GLY A 220 -10.23 2.78 -17.24
N VAL A 221 -9.67 3.96 -17.06
CA VAL A 221 -10.25 5.15 -17.67
C VAL A 221 -10.19 4.83 -19.16
N PRO A 222 -11.34 4.76 -19.88
CA PRO A 222 -11.32 4.55 -21.32
C PRO A 222 -10.30 5.54 -21.88
N GLU A 223 -9.34 5.04 -22.66
CA GLU A 223 -8.30 5.89 -23.26
C GLU A 223 -8.96 7.16 -23.76
N PRO A 224 -8.52 8.36 -23.34
CA PRO A 224 -9.19 9.57 -23.79
C PRO A 224 -9.31 9.51 -25.31
N ALA A 225 -10.45 9.93 -25.86
CA ALA A 225 -10.69 9.94 -27.31
C ALA A 225 -9.52 10.61 -28.11
N THR A 226 -8.53 11.15 -27.42
CA THR A 226 -7.25 11.65 -27.88
C THR A 226 -6.48 10.65 -28.74
N ALA A 227 -6.46 9.35 -28.41
CA ALA A 227 -5.81 8.33 -29.24
C ALA A 227 -6.61 8.11 -30.53
N ALA A 228 -7.93 8.09 -30.45
CA ALA A 228 -8.81 8.02 -31.61
C ALA A 228 -8.72 9.31 -32.45
N LEU A 229 -8.67 10.47 -31.83
CA LEU A 229 -8.50 11.77 -32.51
C LEU A 229 -7.13 11.88 -33.16
N LEU A 230 -6.07 11.41 -32.54
CA LEU A 230 -4.72 11.37 -33.10
C LEU A 230 -4.68 10.42 -34.33
N GLY A 231 -5.29 9.25 -34.22
CA GLY A 231 -5.45 8.31 -35.35
C GLY A 231 -6.22 8.91 -36.51
N LEU A 232 -7.33 9.59 -36.26
CA LEU A 232 -8.13 10.31 -37.26
C LEU A 232 -7.35 11.46 -37.90
N ALA A 233 -6.59 12.23 -37.10
CA ALA A 233 -5.75 13.32 -37.63
C ALA A 233 -4.64 12.78 -38.54
N CYS A 234 -3.96 11.70 -38.16
CA CYS A 234 -2.96 11.04 -38.99
C CYS A 234 -3.57 10.47 -40.29
N ALA A 235 -4.74 9.86 -40.24
CA ALA A 235 -5.45 9.35 -41.41
C ALA A 235 -5.86 10.49 -42.36
N ALA A 236 -6.36 11.61 -41.83
CA ALA A 236 -6.72 12.80 -42.61
C ALA A 236 -5.49 13.39 -43.32
N LEU A 237 -4.37 13.56 -42.59
CA LEU A 237 -3.12 14.04 -43.17
C LEU A 237 -2.58 13.13 -44.28
N GLY A 238 -2.67 11.81 -44.10
CA GLY A 238 -2.29 10.83 -45.11
C GLY A 238 -3.18 10.91 -46.35
N ALA A 239 -4.50 11.11 -46.21
CA ALA A 239 -5.43 11.29 -47.32
C ALA A 239 -5.17 12.60 -48.11
N PHE A 240 -4.89 13.70 -47.43
CA PHE A 240 -4.51 14.97 -48.07
C PHE A 240 -3.19 14.86 -48.82
N GLY A 241 -2.19 14.17 -48.29
CA GLY A 241 -0.91 13.92 -48.94
C GLY A 241 -1.06 13.13 -50.25
N ARG A 242 -1.95 12.12 -50.27
CA ARG A 242 -2.24 11.33 -51.47
C ARG A 242 -2.94 12.15 -52.56
N ARG A 243 -3.93 12.98 -52.19
CA ARG A 243 -4.60 13.85 -53.16
C ARG A 243 -3.67 14.87 -53.84
N ARG A 244 -2.73 15.43 -53.12
CA ARG A 244 -1.73 16.38 -53.71
C ARG A 244 -0.78 15.69 -54.65
N ARG A 245 -0.37 14.43 -54.44
CA ARG A 245 0.47 13.67 -55.34
C ARG A 245 -0.30 13.23 -56.64
N ALA A 246 -1.59 12.94 -56.54
CA ALA A 246 -2.40 12.62 -57.71
C ALA A 246 -2.68 13.82 -58.64
N ALA A 247 -2.71 15.06 -58.08
CA ALA A 247 -2.89 16.30 -58.85
C ALA A 247 -1.58 16.83 -59.51
N ALA A 248 -0.43 16.23 -59.25
CA ALA A 248 0.88 16.69 -59.75
C ALA A 248 1.44 15.82 -60.91
N LEU A 249 0.63 14.94 -61.53
CA LEU A 249 1.06 14.20 -62.72
C LEU A 249 0.87 15.07 -63.97
N PRO A 250 1.91 15.33 -64.76
CA PRO A 250 1.77 16.10 -65.97
C PRO A 250 1.00 15.26 -67.01
N VAL A 251 0.07 15.94 -67.66
CA VAL A 251 -0.60 15.42 -68.88
C VAL A 251 0.45 15.45 -69.98
N ALA A 252 0.74 14.28 -70.59
CA ALA A 252 1.64 14.15 -71.75
C ALA A 252 0.94 14.57 -73.02
#